data_38fada30fd2a0025a21875f8e69175a6
#
_entry.id   38fada30fd2a0025a21875f8e69175a6
#
_cell.length_a   1.000
_cell.length_b   1.000
_cell.length_c   1.000
_cell.angle_alpha   90.00
_cell.angle_beta   90.00
_cell.angle_gamma   90.00
#
_symmetry.space_group_name_H-M   'P 1'
#
loop_
_entity.id
_entity.type
_entity.pdbx_description
1 polymer ?
#
loop_
_entity_poly.entity_id
_entity_poly.type
_entity_poly.pdbx_seq_one_letter_code
_entity_poly.pdbx_strand_id
1 'polypeptide(L)' 'IKYSLSENTSVRLSVYDVLGREVAVLVNEFKTSGSYEVSFSGDNLSTGVYYYRLDAGTFVETKKMLMIK' A
#
# COMPACT_ATOMS: atom_id res chain seq x y z
N ILE A 1 5.09 -5.14 -2.99
CA ILE A 1 4.31 -4.06 -3.63
C ILE A 1 5.25 -3.11 -4.32
N LYS A 2 5.02 -2.89 -5.59
CA LYS A 2 5.80 -1.95 -6.40
C LYS A 2 4.93 -0.78 -6.81
N TYR A 3 5.50 0.42 -6.75
CA TYR A 3 4.81 1.61 -7.22
C TYR A 3 5.80 2.62 -7.80
N SER A 4 5.28 3.52 -8.62
CA SER A 4 6.09 4.57 -9.25
C SER A 4 5.45 5.92 -9.04
N LEU A 5 6.27 6.93 -8.84
CA LEU A 5 5.84 8.31 -8.67
C LEU A 5 6.35 9.15 -9.83
N SER A 6 5.45 9.91 -10.45
CA SER A 6 5.82 10.82 -11.55
C SER A 6 6.36 12.15 -11.04
N GLU A 7 6.15 12.47 -9.78
CA GLU A 7 6.63 13.71 -9.15
C GLU A 7 6.90 13.50 -7.68
N ASN A 8 7.62 14.44 -7.07
CA ASN A 8 7.89 14.42 -5.63
C ASN A 8 6.60 14.75 -4.90
N THR A 9 6.23 13.94 -3.92
CA THR A 9 4.97 14.10 -3.19
C THR A 9 4.97 13.34 -1.88
N SER A 10 4.03 13.67 -1.01
CA SER A 10 3.75 12.87 0.18
C SER A 10 3.04 11.60 -0.25
N VAL A 11 3.46 10.47 0.31
CA VAL A 11 2.95 9.14 -0.03
C VAL A 11 2.45 8.46 1.22
N ARG A 12 1.26 7.87 1.11
CA ARG A 12 0.73 6.97 2.12
C ARG A 12 0.29 5.68 1.45
N LEU A 13 0.88 4.58 1.85
CA LEU A 13 0.55 3.24 1.37
C LEU A 13 -0.02 2.44 2.53
N SER A 14 -1.28 2.08 2.43
CA SER A 14 -2.03 1.40 3.49
C SER A 14 -2.61 0.09 2.99
N VAL A 15 -2.80 -0.85 3.91
CA VAL A 15 -3.42 -2.14 3.62
C VAL A 15 -4.72 -2.26 4.42
N TYR A 16 -5.76 -2.73 3.76
CA TYR A 16 -7.11 -2.89 4.32
C TYR A 16 -7.59 -4.32 4.19
N ASP A 17 -8.41 -4.77 5.13
CA ASP A 17 -9.08 -6.06 5.03
C ASP A 17 -10.37 -5.93 4.21
N VAL A 18 -11.11 -7.04 4.06
CA VAL A 18 -12.36 -7.05 3.28
C VAL A 18 -13.48 -6.20 3.87
N LEU A 19 -13.37 -5.88 5.15
CA LEU A 19 -14.34 -5.00 5.84
C LEU A 19 -13.98 -3.53 5.72
N GLY A 20 -12.86 -3.22 5.04
CA GLY A 20 -12.40 -1.85 4.87
C GLY A 20 -11.61 -1.31 6.06
N ARG A 21 -11.21 -2.18 7.00
CA ARG A 21 -10.42 -1.76 8.15
C ARG A 21 -8.95 -1.68 7.77
N GLU A 22 -8.29 -0.61 8.16
CA GLU A 22 -6.85 -0.46 7.95
C GLU A 22 -6.10 -1.39 8.89
N VAL A 23 -5.33 -2.31 8.31
CA VAL A 23 -4.57 -3.30 9.10
C VAL A 23 -3.08 -3.00 9.13
N ALA A 24 -2.58 -2.17 8.22
CA ALA A 24 -1.18 -1.77 8.19
C ALA A 24 -0.99 -0.48 7.41
N VAL A 25 0.03 0.29 7.80
CA VAL A 25 0.53 1.43 7.03
C VAL A 25 1.98 1.12 6.69
N LEU A 26 2.30 0.99 5.42
CA LEU A 26 3.62 0.57 4.96
C LEU A 26 4.53 1.75 4.64
N VAL A 27 3.96 2.83 4.13
CA VAL A 27 4.68 4.07 3.82
C VAL A 27 3.81 5.24 4.26
N ASN A 28 4.41 6.21 4.92
CA ASN A 28 3.74 7.44 5.32
C ASN A 28 4.79 8.54 5.43
N GLU A 29 5.31 8.98 4.27
CA GLU A 29 6.36 9.98 4.23
C GLU A 29 6.44 10.64 2.86
N PHE A 30 7.19 11.74 2.77
CA PHE A 30 7.49 12.39 1.50
C PHE A 30 8.50 11.55 0.72
N LYS A 31 8.22 11.34 -0.56
CA LYS A 31 9.10 10.60 -1.47
C LYS A 31 9.39 11.41 -2.73
N THR A 32 10.57 11.25 -3.27
CA THR A 32 10.93 11.83 -4.57
C THR A 32 10.41 10.96 -5.69
N SER A 33 10.28 11.53 -6.88
CA SER A 33 9.87 10.78 -8.07
C SER A 33 10.79 9.59 -8.31
N GLY A 34 10.24 8.50 -8.82
CA GLY A 34 10.98 7.27 -9.06
C GLY A 34 10.14 6.03 -8.82
N SER A 35 10.81 4.88 -8.86
CA SER A 35 10.18 3.58 -8.64
C SER A 35 10.58 3.05 -7.27
N TYR A 36 9.62 2.45 -6.57
CA TYR A 36 9.81 1.94 -5.21
C TYR A 36 9.24 0.53 -5.09
N GLU A 37 9.80 -0.22 -4.15
CA GLU A 37 9.30 -1.54 -3.80
C GLU A 37 9.21 -1.63 -2.29
N VAL A 38 8.07 -2.11 -1.80
CA VAL A 38 7.82 -2.30 -0.37
C VAL A 38 7.50 -3.76 -0.12
N SER A 39 8.22 -4.38 0.79
CA SER A 39 7.92 -5.73 1.26
C SER A 39 6.81 -5.66 2.30
N PHE A 40 5.82 -6.52 2.17
CA PHE A 40 4.75 -6.63 3.14
C PHE A 40 4.69 -8.04 3.68
N SER A 41 4.89 -8.18 4.99
CA SER A 41 4.76 -9.45 5.68
C SER A 41 3.40 -9.52 6.33
N GLY A 42 2.65 -10.57 6.02
CA GLY A 42 1.33 -10.80 6.60
C GLY A 42 1.35 -11.68 7.84
N ASP A 43 2.42 -11.69 8.61
CA ASP A 43 2.61 -12.59 9.74
C ASP A 43 1.48 -12.51 10.77
N ASN A 44 0.92 -11.33 10.96
CA ASN A 44 -0.17 -11.09 11.90
C ASN A 44 -1.56 -11.11 11.26
N LEU A 45 -1.63 -11.46 9.97
CA LEU A 45 -2.88 -11.46 9.22
C LEU A 45 -3.28 -12.88 8.83
N SER A 46 -4.58 -13.10 8.76
CA SER A 46 -5.13 -14.36 8.27
C SER A 46 -4.98 -14.45 6.76
N THR A 47 -4.92 -15.69 6.25
CA THR A 47 -5.04 -15.94 4.81
C THR A 47 -6.36 -15.34 4.31
N GLY A 48 -6.31 -14.65 3.19
CA GLY A 48 -7.51 -14.05 2.61
C GLY A 48 -7.21 -12.93 1.65
N VAL A 49 -8.25 -12.17 1.36
CA VAL A 49 -8.21 -11.04 0.43
C VAL A 49 -7.97 -9.75 1.20
N TYR A 50 -7.05 -8.95 0.70
CA TYR A 50 -6.73 -7.63 1.24
C TYR A 50 -6.65 -6.63 0.10
N TYR A 51 -6.70 -5.35 0.45
CA TYR A 51 -6.55 -4.27 -0.53
C TYR A 51 -5.45 -3.36 -0.06
N TYR A 52 -4.64 -2.86 -0.98
CA TYR A 52 -3.72 -1.78 -0.63
C TYR A 52 -4.09 -0.53 -1.41
N ARG A 53 -3.94 0.60 -0.74
CA ARG A 53 -4.26 1.91 -1.30
C ARG A 53 -3.03 2.78 -1.27
N LEU A 54 -2.68 3.32 -2.43
CA LEU A 54 -1.59 4.27 -2.59
C LEU A 54 -2.19 5.66 -2.76
N ASP A 55 -1.90 6.54 -1.81
CA ASP A 55 -2.22 7.96 -1.90
C ASP A 55 -0.93 8.72 -2.16
N ALA A 56 -0.85 9.45 -3.27
CA ALA A 56 0.34 10.18 -3.67
C ALA A 56 -0.08 11.53 -4.26
N GLY A 57 -0.20 12.55 -3.41
CA GLY A 57 -0.73 13.84 -3.82
C GLY A 57 -2.18 13.71 -4.22
N THR A 58 -2.48 14.04 -5.49
CA THR A 58 -3.85 13.90 -6.04
C THR A 58 -4.10 12.53 -6.64
N PHE A 59 -3.06 11.70 -6.72
CA PHE A 59 -3.17 10.35 -7.27
C PHE A 59 -3.58 9.36 -6.18
N VAL A 60 -4.58 8.55 -6.47
CA VAL A 60 -5.04 7.48 -5.57
C VAL A 60 -5.25 6.22 -6.39
N GLU A 61 -4.66 5.13 -5.94
CA GLU A 61 -4.83 3.82 -6.57
C GLU A 61 -5.07 2.76 -5.50
N THR A 62 -6.08 1.92 -5.72
CA THR A 62 -6.39 0.80 -4.83
C THR A 62 -6.33 -0.48 -5.64
N LYS A 63 -5.63 -1.47 -5.10
CA LYS A 63 -5.53 -2.79 -5.74
C LYS A 63 -5.82 -3.89 -4.75
N LYS A 64 -6.38 -4.97 -5.27
CA LYS A 64 -6.66 -6.18 -4.53
C LYS A 64 -5.42 -7.06 -4.50
N MET A 65 -5.17 -7.69 -3.36
CA MET A 65 -4.11 -8.67 -3.24
C MET A 65 -4.60 -9.90 -2.46
N LEU A 66 -3.96 -11.02 -2.69
CA LEU A 66 -4.28 -12.27 -2.01
C LEU A 66 -3.13 -12.62 -1.08
N MET A 67 -3.47 -12.83 0.20
CA MET A 67 -2.51 -13.26 1.22
C MET A 67 -2.67 -14.75 1.44
N ILE A 68 -1.62 -15.51 1.15
CA ILE A 68 -1.59 -16.96 1.33
C ILE A 68 -0.46 -17.30 2.30
N LYS A 69 -0.78 -18.02 3.33
CA LYS A 69 0.19 -18.49 4.32
C LYS A 69 0.39 -19.98 4.23
#